data_303d5aaa8ddda265d402ad1e6de35b7a
#
_entry.id   303d5aaa8ddda265d402ad1e6de35b7a
#
_cell.length_a   1.000
_cell.length_b   1.000
_cell.length_c   1.000
_cell.angle_alpha   90.00
_cell.angle_beta   90.00
_cell.angle_gamma   90.00
#
_symmetry.space_group_name_H-M   'P 1'
#
loop_
_entity.id
_entity.type
_entity.pdbx_description
1 polymer ?
#
loop_
_entity_poly.entity_id
_entity_poly.type
_entity_poly.pdbx_seq_one_letter_code
_entity_poly.pdbx_strand_id
1 'polypeptide(L)'
;MTYLRCLMELHKRRRKYGMILERQPLPTMVQVSPRALMEYGPDFPTEALASWLTWRKFFYDLDNRSAQETGYLFEPILASAIGGEPMSAKEKVVHRSNDPSKGRQVDCWRVGADGQPLAYELKLRVTIAASGQGRFAEELSFAEDCRASGVKPVLVVLDPTENNNLTDLQAAYRRVGGECYVGDDAWRHLEDEAGSTMAAFIEKYVRQPVAEISAFERIVDGDPKRRNLVLLNLATKLEGNQLSISLGDFVRRIERHEDPSLSSEGDGEDD
;
A
#
# COMPACT_ATOMS: atom_id res chain seq x y z
N MET A 1 20.63 -16.15 -3.14
CA MET A 1 20.62 -15.21 -1.98
C MET A 1 19.38 -14.33 -1.97
N THR A 2 19.04 -13.63 -3.05
CA THR A 2 17.88 -12.70 -3.16
C THR A 2 16.54 -13.35 -2.80
N TYR A 3 16.26 -14.56 -3.31
CA TYR A 3 15.02 -15.30 -3.02
C TYR A 3 14.80 -15.52 -1.50
N LEU A 4 15.83 -15.98 -0.79
CA LEU A 4 15.73 -16.17 0.67
C LEU A 4 15.55 -14.86 1.42
N ARG A 5 16.22 -13.78 0.97
CA ARG A 5 16.05 -12.44 1.55
C ARG A 5 14.58 -11.98 1.39
N CYS A 6 14.00 -12.13 0.20
CA CYS A 6 12.62 -11.78 -0.05
C CYS A 6 11.63 -12.59 0.82
N LEU A 7 11.87 -13.90 1.01
CA LEU A 7 11.05 -14.71 1.93
C LEU A 7 11.16 -14.23 3.39
N MET A 8 12.35 -13.85 3.82
CA MET A 8 12.55 -13.32 5.17
C MET A 8 11.81 -11.99 5.37
N GLU A 9 11.85 -11.09 4.38
CA GLU A 9 11.12 -9.82 4.45
C GLU A 9 9.59 -10.03 4.47
N LEU A 10 9.06 -10.94 3.66
CA LEU A 10 7.64 -11.32 3.72
C LEU A 10 7.25 -11.88 5.11
N HIS A 11 8.11 -12.71 5.71
CA HIS A 11 7.85 -13.24 7.04
C HIS A 11 7.87 -12.16 8.12
N LYS A 12 8.86 -11.26 8.09
CA LYS A 12 8.93 -10.10 9.01
C LYS A 12 7.65 -9.28 8.94
N ARG A 13 7.15 -9.03 7.73
CA ARG A 13 5.94 -8.28 7.51
C ARG A 13 4.69 -8.94 8.10
N ARG A 14 4.52 -10.26 7.88
CA ARG A 14 3.42 -11.01 8.48
C ARG A 14 3.43 -10.92 10.00
N ARG A 15 4.62 -10.99 10.61
CA ARG A 15 4.77 -10.79 12.05
C ARG A 15 4.44 -9.36 12.47
N LYS A 16 4.88 -8.35 11.71
CA LYS A 16 4.59 -6.95 12.01
C LYS A 16 3.09 -6.65 11.96
N TYR A 17 2.38 -7.19 10.96
CA TYR A 17 0.92 -7.07 10.91
C TYR A 17 0.24 -7.74 12.13
N GLY A 18 0.71 -8.89 12.55
CA GLY A 18 0.26 -9.52 13.80
C GLY A 18 0.42 -8.59 15.01
N MET A 19 1.60 -7.97 15.14
CA MET A 19 1.88 -7.03 16.22
C MET A 19 1.02 -5.76 16.16
N ILE A 20 0.69 -5.26 14.95
CA ILE A 20 -0.23 -4.13 14.79
C ILE A 20 -1.61 -4.50 15.34
N LEU A 21 -2.16 -5.67 15.00
CA LEU A 21 -3.43 -6.16 15.52
C LEU A 21 -3.43 -6.31 17.06
N GLU A 22 -2.31 -6.75 17.61
CA GLU A 22 -2.13 -6.93 19.06
C GLU A 22 -2.05 -5.60 19.81
N ARG A 23 -1.40 -4.57 19.23
CA ARG A 23 -0.97 -3.36 19.92
C ARG A 23 -1.74 -2.11 19.56
N GLN A 24 -2.47 -2.07 18.44
CA GLN A 24 -3.21 -0.87 18.03
C GLN A 24 -4.21 -0.48 19.12
N PRO A 25 -4.12 0.72 19.74
CA PRO A 25 -5.06 1.17 20.74
C PRO A 25 -6.49 1.26 20.18
N LEU A 26 -7.47 1.02 21.03
CA LEU A 26 -8.86 1.33 20.69
C LEU A 26 -9.03 2.85 20.66
N PRO A 27 -9.77 3.39 19.69
CA PRO A 27 -10.06 4.80 19.67
C PRO A 27 -10.91 5.22 20.87
N THR A 28 -10.65 6.39 21.40
CA THR A 28 -11.45 6.97 22.50
C THR A 28 -12.72 7.64 21.97
N MET A 29 -13.72 7.79 22.82
CA MET A 29 -14.94 8.50 22.47
C MET A 29 -14.69 9.98 22.10
N VAL A 30 -13.66 10.60 22.64
CA VAL A 30 -13.25 11.96 22.24
C VAL A 30 -12.88 12.04 20.77
N GLN A 31 -12.25 11.00 20.24
CA GLN A 31 -11.86 10.94 18.82
C GLN A 31 -13.05 10.69 17.88
N VAL A 32 -14.10 10.05 18.34
CA VAL A 32 -15.24 9.62 17.49
C VAL A 32 -16.51 10.45 17.70
N SER A 33 -16.76 11.01 18.90
CA SER A 33 -18.03 11.64 19.22
C SER A 33 -18.38 12.91 18.42
N PRO A 34 -17.45 13.83 18.10
CA PRO A 34 -17.79 14.98 17.24
C PRO A 34 -18.28 14.55 15.86
N ARG A 35 -17.66 13.53 15.33
CA ARG A 35 -18.04 12.95 14.03
C ARG A 35 -19.42 12.31 14.08
N ALA A 36 -19.75 11.64 15.18
CA ALA A 36 -21.07 11.05 15.39
C ALA A 36 -22.18 12.08 15.29
N LEU A 37 -22.01 13.23 15.91
CA LEU A 37 -23.00 14.32 15.87
C LEU A 37 -23.21 14.86 14.45
N MET A 38 -22.15 14.96 13.67
CA MET A 38 -22.21 15.46 12.30
C MET A 38 -22.81 14.44 11.31
N GLU A 39 -22.51 13.14 11.48
CA GLU A 39 -22.92 12.12 10.54
C GLU A 39 -24.30 11.55 10.83
N TYR A 40 -24.68 11.39 12.10
CA TYR A 40 -25.88 10.62 12.49
C TYR A 40 -26.93 11.42 13.25
N GLY A 41 -26.59 12.59 13.80
CA GLY A 41 -27.49 13.41 14.59
C GLY A 41 -27.82 12.83 15.97
N PRO A 42 -28.69 13.52 16.75
CA PRO A 42 -28.98 13.17 18.14
C PRO A 42 -29.92 11.97 18.32
N ASP A 43 -30.64 11.54 17.29
CA ASP A 43 -31.71 10.53 17.40
C ASP A 43 -31.23 9.09 17.27
N PHE A 44 -29.91 8.88 17.11
CA PHE A 44 -29.34 7.55 16.99
C PHE A 44 -29.10 6.91 18.36
N PRO A 45 -29.36 5.59 18.55
CA PRO A 45 -29.09 4.92 19.81
C PRO A 45 -27.62 5.04 20.20
N THR A 46 -27.33 5.69 21.31
CA THR A 46 -25.98 6.08 21.72
C THR A 46 -24.99 4.89 21.79
N GLU A 47 -25.43 3.76 22.35
CA GLU A 47 -24.56 2.59 22.51
C GLU A 47 -24.22 1.94 21.15
N ALA A 48 -25.21 1.80 20.27
CA ALA A 48 -25.00 1.25 18.94
C ALA A 48 -24.08 2.18 18.11
N LEU A 49 -24.28 3.49 18.23
CA LEU A 49 -23.45 4.47 17.54
C LEU A 49 -22.02 4.47 18.06
N ALA A 50 -21.83 4.43 19.37
CA ALA A 50 -20.50 4.36 19.99
C ALA A 50 -19.74 3.10 19.52
N SER A 51 -20.40 1.95 19.55
CA SER A 51 -19.81 0.69 19.06
C SER A 51 -19.43 0.77 17.58
N TRP A 52 -20.35 1.21 16.73
CA TRP A 52 -20.12 1.34 15.30
C TRP A 52 -18.93 2.26 14.97
N LEU A 53 -18.88 3.45 15.57
CA LEU A 53 -17.83 4.41 15.31
C LEU A 53 -16.46 3.98 15.87
N THR A 54 -16.46 3.31 17.02
CA THR A 54 -15.24 2.73 17.58
C THR A 54 -14.64 1.69 16.63
N TRP A 55 -15.44 0.73 16.18
CA TRP A 55 -14.97 -0.29 15.25
C TRP A 55 -14.55 0.30 13.90
N ARG A 56 -15.32 1.20 13.35
CA ARG A 56 -15.01 1.89 12.10
C ARG A 56 -13.66 2.61 12.17
N LYS A 57 -13.43 3.39 13.23
CA LYS A 57 -12.15 4.09 13.44
C LYS A 57 -11.02 3.11 13.66
N PHE A 58 -11.20 2.10 14.49
CA PHE A 58 -10.21 1.09 14.78
C PHE A 58 -9.73 0.37 13.50
N PHE A 59 -10.65 -0.07 12.65
CA PHE A 59 -10.28 -0.71 11.38
C PHE A 59 -9.65 0.26 10.39
N TYR A 60 -10.09 1.51 10.38
CA TYR A 60 -9.45 2.55 9.57
C TYR A 60 -7.99 2.77 10.00
N ASP A 61 -7.72 2.88 11.29
CA ASP A 61 -6.36 3.06 11.81
C ASP A 61 -5.48 1.85 11.52
N LEU A 62 -6.02 0.63 11.65
CA LEU A 62 -5.33 -0.60 11.26
C LEU A 62 -4.99 -0.62 9.77
N ASP A 63 -5.95 -0.25 8.90
CA ASP A 63 -5.73 -0.26 7.46
C ASP A 63 -4.70 0.78 7.04
N ASN A 64 -4.79 2.00 7.56
CA ASN A 64 -3.81 3.04 7.29
C ASN A 64 -2.39 2.62 7.69
N ARG A 65 -2.22 2.13 8.92
CA ARG A 65 -0.93 1.64 9.40
C ARG A 65 -0.43 0.45 8.60
N SER A 66 -1.29 -0.50 8.29
CA SER A 66 -0.95 -1.65 7.46
C SER A 66 -0.61 -1.25 6.03
N ALA A 67 -1.27 -0.26 5.46
CA ALA A 67 -1.02 0.22 4.12
C ALA A 67 0.35 0.88 3.99
N GLN A 68 0.71 1.75 4.93
CA GLN A 68 2.03 2.38 4.99
C GLN A 68 3.14 1.32 5.06
N GLU A 69 3.00 0.38 6.01
CA GLU A 69 3.95 -0.73 6.17
C GLU A 69 3.99 -1.66 4.94
N THR A 70 2.89 -1.73 4.18
CA THR A 70 2.82 -2.53 2.96
C THR A 70 3.70 -1.94 1.86
N GLY A 71 3.63 -0.63 1.61
CA GLY A 71 4.51 0.05 0.69
C GLY A 71 5.98 -0.15 1.06
N TYR A 72 6.36 0.30 2.25
CA TYR A 72 7.76 0.26 2.72
C TYR A 72 8.43 -1.13 2.72
N LEU A 73 7.67 -2.21 2.85
CA LEU A 73 8.25 -3.56 2.86
C LEU A 73 8.14 -4.28 1.52
N PHE A 74 7.19 -3.90 0.67
CA PHE A 74 6.95 -4.58 -0.59
C PHE A 74 7.79 -4.01 -1.73
N GLU A 75 7.93 -2.70 -1.77
CA GLU A 75 8.78 -2.00 -2.74
C GLU A 75 10.22 -2.51 -2.74
N PRO A 76 10.91 -2.65 -1.58
CA PRO A 76 12.26 -3.22 -1.55
C PRO A 76 12.34 -4.69 -2.02
N ILE A 77 11.26 -5.46 -1.84
CA ILE A 77 11.22 -6.84 -2.34
C ILE A 77 11.15 -6.84 -3.86
N LEU A 78 10.27 -6.03 -4.45
CA LEU A 78 10.16 -5.90 -5.90
C LEU A 78 11.44 -5.32 -6.49
N ALA A 79 12.00 -4.26 -5.90
CA ALA A 79 13.27 -3.69 -6.32
C ALA A 79 14.40 -4.72 -6.33
N SER A 80 14.54 -5.50 -5.25
CA SER A 80 15.52 -6.58 -5.21
C SER A 80 15.25 -7.68 -6.24
N ALA A 81 13.98 -7.98 -6.54
CA ALA A 81 13.59 -9.00 -7.51
C ALA A 81 14.05 -8.65 -8.92
N ILE A 82 13.93 -7.37 -9.30
CA ILE A 82 14.36 -6.86 -10.61
C ILE A 82 15.82 -6.40 -10.66
N GLY A 83 16.60 -6.70 -9.61
CA GLY A 83 18.04 -6.40 -9.57
C GLY A 83 18.39 -4.95 -9.27
N GLY A 84 17.47 -4.19 -8.69
CA GLY A 84 17.67 -2.82 -8.24
C GLY A 84 17.66 -2.69 -6.72
N GLU A 85 17.74 -1.46 -6.25
CA GLU A 85 17.71 -1.11 -4.84
C GLU A 85 16.96 0.21 -4.60
N PRO A 86 16.29 0.38 -3.46
CA PRO A 86 15.67 1.64 -3.10
C PRO A 86 16.74 2.68 -2.79
N MET A 87 16.49 3.93 -3.21
CA MET A 87 17.40 5.06 -2.94
C MET A 87 16.68 6.11 -2.11
N SER A 88 17.31 6.52 -1.02
CA SER A 88 16.81 7.63 -0.21
C SER A 88 17.05 8.98 -0.89
N ALA A 89 16.31 10.00 -0.48
CA ALA A 89 16.53 11.37 -0.95
C ALA A 89 17.94 11.91 -0.63
N LYS A 90 18.62 11.34 0.37
CA LYS A 90 19.99 11.74 0.77
C LYS A 90 21.05 11.31 -0.27
N GLU A 91 20.79 10.25 -1.02
CA GLU A 91 21.69 9.71 -2.04
C GLU A 91 21.68 10.52 -3.33
N LYS A 92 20.62 11.32 -3.54
CA LYS A 92 20.49 12.28 -4.62
C LYS A 92 20.72 11.69 -6.03
N VAL A 93 20.33 10.44 -6.24
CA VAL A 93 20.39 9.81 -7.58
C VAL A 93 19.40 10.49 -8.55
N VAL A 94 18.33 11.07 -8.02
CA VAL A 94 17.40 11.96 -8.71
C VAL A 94 17.30 13.25 -7.91
N HIS A 95 17.51 14.39 -8.55
CA HIS A 95 17.38 15.72 -7.94
C HIS A 95 16.01 16.32 -8.21
N ARG A 96 15.51 17.14 -7.28
CA ARG A 96 14.31 17.93 -7.54
C ARG A 96 14.62 19.03 -8.58
N SER A 97 13.85 19.13 -9.63
CA SER A 97 14.04 20.14 -10.68
C SER A 97 13.86 21.58 -10.19
N ASN A 98 12.99 21.77 -9.17
CA ASN A 98 12.75 23.07 -8.53
C ASN A 98 13.76 23.42 -7.42
N ASP A 99 14.49 22.43 -6.89
CA ASP A 99 15.54 22.61 -5.88
C ASP A 99 16.61 21.52 -6.00
N PRO A 100 17.61 21.69 -6.87
CA PRO A 100 18.65 20.68 -7.09
C PRO A 100 19.50 20.34 -5.86
N SER A 101 19.39 21.10 -4.78
CA SER A 101 20.05 20.76 -3.51
C SER A 101 19.37 19.59 -2.79
N LYS A 102 18.10 19.30 -3.14
CA LYS A 102 17.30 18.23 -2.57
C LYS A 102 17.18 17.06 -3.54
N GLY A 103 17.31 15.85 -2.99
CA GLY A 103 17.06 14.61 -3.73
C GLY A 103 15.60 14.16 -3.68
N ARG A 104 15.31 13.14 -4.48
CA ARG A 104 14.07 12.36 -4.44
C ARG A 104 14.33 10.98 -3.86
N GLN A 105 13.38 10.45 -3.11
CA GLN A 105 13.29 9.03 -2.86
C GLN A 105 12.95 8.32 -4.17
N VAL A 106 13.54 7.16 -4.41
CA VAL A 106 13.30 6.29 -5.56
C VAL A 106 13.03 4.89 -5.05
N ASP A 107 11.90 4.31 -5.39
CA ASP A 107 11.50 2.98 -4.89
C ASP A 107 12.42 1.88 -5.39
N CYS A 108 12.92 2.01 -6.64
CA CYS A 108 13.95 1.15 -7.17
C CYS A 108 14.81 1.90 -8.19
N TRP A 109 16.10 1.96 -7.92
CA TRP A 109 17.10 2.44 -8.86
C TRP A 109 17.93 1.29 -9.39
N ARG A 110 18.15 1.26 -10.70
CA ARG A 110 19.01 0.27 -11.35
C ARG A 110 19.60 0.79 -12.66
N VAL A 111 20.59 0.11 -13.19
CA VAL A 111 21.10 0.35 -14.54
C VAL A 111 20.51 -0.68 -15.49
N GLY A 112 19.89 -0.21 -16.58
CA GLY A 112 19.36 -1.06 -17.64
C GLY A 112 20.45 -1.80 -18.40
N ALA A 113 20.06 -2.77 -19.23
CA ALA A 113 20.98 -3.56 -20.03
C ALA A 113 21.75 -2.72 -21.06
N ASP A 114 21.18 -1.59 -21.46
CA ASP A 114 21.78 -0.59 -22.36
C ASP A 114 22.72 0.42 -21.63
N GLY A 115 22.88 0.27 -20.34
CA GLY A 115 23.67 1.16 -19.49
C GLY A 115 22.93 2.43 -19.03
N GLN A 116 21.63 2.58 -19.39
CA GLN A 116 20.84 3.74 -18.97
C GLN A 116 20.41 3.58 -17.50
N PRO A 117 20.57 4.59 -16.63
CA PRO A 117 20.00 4.57 -15.31
C PRO A 117 18.48 4.69 -15.35
N LEU A 118 17.80 3.85 -14.57
CA LEU A 118 16.35 3.75 -14.47
C LEU A 118 15.91 4.04 -13.03
N ALA A 119 14.89 4.88 -12.87
CA ALA A 119 14.23 5.14 -11.59
C ALA A 119 12.77 4.66 -11.65
N TYR A 120 12.47 3.67 -10.86
CA TYR A 120 11.12 3.08 -10.76
C TYR A 120 10.33 3.75 -9.64
N GLU A 121 9.07 4.00 -9.93
CA GLU A 121 8.02 4.28 -8.97
C GLU A 121 7.07 3.08 -8.97
N LEU A 122 6.95 2.40 -7.83
CA LEU A 122 6.20 1.17 -7.67
C LEU A 122 4.89 1.44 -6.92
N LYS A 123 3.75 1.28 -7.56
CA LYS A 123 2.42 1.47 -6.97
C LYS A 123 1.70 0.14 -6.86
N LEU A 124 1.49 -0.32 -5.63
CA LEU A 124 0.72 -1.54 -5.36
C LEU A 124 -0.79 -1.31 -5.50
N ARG A 125 -1.25 -0.08 -5.29
CA ARG A 125 -2.65 0.35 -5.37
C ARG A 125 -2.79 1.57 -6.26
N VAL A 126 -3.97 1.75 -6.83
CA VAL A 126 -4.36 2.96 -7.59
C VAL A 126 -4.64 4.16 -6.68
N THR A 127 -4.57 4.04 -5.37
CA THR A 127 -4.64 5.22 -4.49
C THR A 127 -3.46 6.16 -4.72
N ILE A 128 -3.38 6.64 -5.96
CA ILE A 128 -2.54 7.75 -6.37
C ILE A 128 -3.16 8.97 -5.71
N ALA A 129 -2.58 9.38 -4.60
CA ALA A 129 -2.92 10.59 -3.86
C ALA A 129 -4.43 10.86 -3.70
N ALA A 130 -5.18 9.87 -3.20
CA ALA A 130 -6.58 10.11 -2.79
C ALA A 130 -6.69 11.13 -1.64
N SER A 131 -5.63 11.43 -0.96
CA SER A 131 -5.51 12.49 0.02
C SER A 131 -5.03 13.77 -0.67
N GLY A 132 -5.92 14.40 -1.45
CA GLY A 132 -5.64 15.64 -2.12
C GLY A 132 -4.90 16.63 -1.22
N GLN A 133 -3.79 17.07 -1.57
CA GLN A 133 -3.08 18.29 -1.24
C GLN A 133 -1.57 18.07 -1.36
N GLY A 134 -1.02 18.43 -2.49
CA GLY A 134 0.42 18.53 -2.69
C GLY A 134 1.11 17.25 -3.19
N ARG A 135 0.77 16.07 -2.66
CA ARG A 135 1.46 14.82 -3.04
C ARG A 135 1.29 14.44 -4.51
N PHE A 136 0.11 14.64 -5.10
CA PHE A 136 -0.08 14.31 -6.51
C PHE A 136 0.76 15.20 -7.44
N ALA A 137 0.91 16.49 -7.12
CA ALA A 137 1.80 17.38 -7.86
C ALA A 137 3.26 16.92 -7.74
N GLU A 138 3.68 16.41 -6.59
CA GLU A 138 5.00 15.82 -6.40
C GLU A 138 5.19 14.54 -7.22
N GLU A 139 4.19 13.66 -7.29
CA GLU A 139 4.23 12.46 -8.13
C GLU A 139 4.33 12.82 -9.62
N LEU A 140 3.57 13.82 -10.09
CA LEU A 140 3.69 14.32 -11.47
C LEU A 140 5.07 14.88 -11.78
N SER A 141 5.68 15.58 -10.81
CA SER A 141 7.01 16.19 -11.00
C SER A 141 8.15 15.16 -10.97
N PHE A 142 7.94 13.97 -10.40
CA PHE A 142 8.98 12.94 -10.34
C PHE A 142 9.55 12.56 -11.71
N ALA A 143 8.69 12.41 -12.71
CA ALA A 143 9.11 12.08 -14.07
C ALA A 143 10.04 13.15 -14.66
N GLU A 144 9.72 14.42 -14.44
CA GLU A 144 10.55 15.56 -14.89
C GLU A 144 11.86 15.65 -14.10
N ASP A 145 11.82 15.41 -12.80
CA ASP A 145 13.01 15.35 -11.94
C ASP A 145 13.99 14.26 -12.40
N CYS A 146 13.46 13.08 -12.77
CA CYS A 146 14.27 12.01 -13.35
C CYS A 146 14.91 12.43 -14.67
N ARG A 147 14.12 13.01 -15.58
CA ARG A 147 14.64 13.51 -16.87
C ARG A 147 15.75 14.55 -16.66
N ALA A 148 15.52 15.50 -15.77
CA ALA A 148 16.50 16.55 -15.45
C ALA A 148 17.79 15.98 -14.84
N SER A 149 17.70 14.83 -14.18
CA SER A 149 18.84 14.11 -13.58
C SER A 149 19.51 13.12 -14.55
N GLY A 150 19.05 13.01 -15.80
CA GLY A 150 19.57 12.06 -16.79
C GLY A 150 19.16 10.61 -16.52
N VAL A 151 18.12 10.39 -15.74
CA VAL A 151 17.58 9.09 -15.36
C VAL A 151 16.24 8.86 -16.07
N LYS A 152 16.01 7.69 -16.63
CA LYS A 152 14.74 7.35 -17.27
C LYS A 152 13.73 6.91 -16.21
N PRO A 153 12.57 7.58 -16.10
CA PRO A 153 11.54 7.20 -15.15
C PRO A 153 10.72 6.01 -15.66
N VAL A 154 10.40 5.08 -14.76
CA VAL A 154 9.57 3.90 -15.03
C VAL A 154 8.46 3.83 -13.98
N LEU A 155 7.21 3.91 -14.42
CA LEU A 155 6.03 3.76 -13.56
C LEU A 155 5.48 2.34 -13.66
N VAL A 156 5.36 1.67 -12.53
CA VAL A 156 4.78 0.33 -12.44
C VAL A 156 3.59 0.36 -11.47
N VAL A 157 2.38 0.18 -11.98
CA VAL A 157 1.13 0.17 -11.21
C VAL A 157 0.49 -1.21 -11.30
N LEU A 158 0.45 -1.94 -10.19
CA LEU A 158 -0.04 -3.32 -10.17
C LEU A 158 -1.57 -3.43 -10.20
N ASP A 159 -2.27 -2.40 -9.74
CA ASP A 159 -3.72 -2.32 -9.78
C ASP A 159 -4.19 -1.84 -11.17
N PRO A 160 -5.07 -2.58 -11.87
CA PRO A 160 -5.53 -2.21 -13.21
C PRO A 160 -6.65 -1.16 -13.22
N THR A 161 -7.10 -0.67 -12.03
CA THR A 161 -8.26 0.22 -11.95
C THR A 161 -7.94 1.58 -12.58
N GLU A 162 -8.68 1.94 -13.60
CA GLU A 162 -8.55 3.22 -14.29
C GLU A 162 -9.08 4.37 -13.43
N ASN A 163 -8.34 5.47 -13.41
CA ASN A 163 -8.78 6.76 -12.86
C ASN A 163 -8.01 7.92 -13.52
N ASN A 164 -8.56 9.13 -13.37
CA ASN A 164 -8.00 10.32 -14.01
C ASN A 164 -6.57 10.61 -13.55
N ASN A 165 -6.27 10.44 -12.25
CA ASN A 165 -4.93 10.68 -11.72
C ASN A 165 -3.90 9.72 -12.34
N LEU A 166 -4.26 8.46 -12.55
CA LEU A 166 -3.40 7.49 -13.21
C LEU A 166 -3.14 7.90 -14.67
N THR A 167 -4.17 8.35 -15.38
CA THR A 167 -4.05 8.84 -16.76
C THR A 167 -3.08 10.02 -16.84
N ASP A 168 -3.22 11.00 -15.94
CA ASP A 168 -2.35 12.17 -15.87
C ASP A 168 -0.89 11.80 -15.53
N LEU A 169 -0.73 10.85 -14.59
CA LEU A 169 0.59 10.36 -14.20
C LEU A 169 1.28 9.63 -15.37
N GLN A 170 0.58 8.75 -16.07
CA GLN A 170 1.10 8.09 -17.28
C GLN A 170 1.50 9.11 -18.36
N ALA A 171 0.68 10.15 -18.55
CA ALA A 171 0.99 11.21 -19.50
C ALA A 171 2.25 11.98 -19.12
N ALA A 172 2.48 12.25 -17.83
CA ALA A 172 3.69 12.90 -17.34
C ALA A 172 4.95 12.07 -17.63
N TYR A 173 4.91 10.76 -17.37
CA TYR A 173 6.04 9.87 -17.66
C TYR A 173 6.33 9.76 -19.15
N ARG A 174 5.31 9.54 -19.98
CA ARG A 174 5.47 9.45 -21.46
C ARG A 174 6.02 10.73 -22.06
N ARG A 175 5.64 11.90 -21.53
CA ARG A 175 6.13 13.22 -22.01
C ARG A 175 7.63 13.35 -21.92
N VAL A 176 8.25 12.75 -20.93
CA VAL A 176 9.70 12.81 -20.71
C VAL A 176 10.46 11.61 -21.29
N GLY A 177 9.79 10.75 -22.06
CA GLY A 177 10.37 9.53 -22.64
C GLY A 177 10.48 8.38 -21.64
N GLY A 178 9.75 8.46 -20.51
CA GLY A 178 9.64 7.37 -19.53
C GLY A 178 8.71 6.25 -19.97
N GLU A 179 8.69 5.18 -19.20
CA GLU A 179 7.87 3.99 -19.41
C GLU A 179 6.77 3.90 -18.35
N CYS A 180 5.64 3.27 -18.75
CA CYS A 180 4.50 3.08 -17.87
C CYS A 180 3.89 1.70 -18.09
N TYR A 181 3.78 0.92 -17.03
CA TYR A 181 3.20 -0.42 -17.02
C TYR A 181 2.08 -0.48 -15.98
N VAL A 182 0.91 -0.99 -16.36
CA VAL A 182 -0.29 -1.03 -15.51
C VAL A 182 -0.95 -2.40 -15.57
N GLY A 183 -1.39 -2.93 -14.46
CA GLY A 183 -2.10 -4.20 -14.38
C GLY A 183 -1.27 -5.37 -14.90
N ASP A 184 -1.78 -6.10 -15.88
CA ASP A 184 -1.10 -7.27 -16.47
C ASP A 184 0.23 -6.91 -17.16
N ASP A 185 0.33 -5.73 -17.75
CA ASP A 185 1.60 -5.26 -18.36
C ASP A 185 2.65 -4.98 -17.28
N ALA A 186 2.23 -4.47 -16.12
CA ALA A 186 3.12 -4.26 -14.97
C ALA A 186 3.66 -5.59 -14.43
N TRP A 187 2.79 -6.59 -14.27
CA TRP A 187 3.23 -7.93 -13.85
C TRP A 187 4.19 -8.57 -14.85
N ARG A 188 3.90 -8.49 -16.14
CA ARG A 188 4.77 -9.01 -17.19
C ARG A 188 6.13 -8.33 -17.19
N HIS A 189 6.15 -7.00 -17.11
CA HIS A 189 7.40 -6.24 -17.00
C HIS A 189 8.25 -6.69 -15.81
N LEU A 190 7.67 -6.82 -14.62
CA LEU A 190 8.39 -7.27 -13.43
C LEU A 190 8.93 -8.71 -13.59
N GLU A 191 8.16 -9.61 -14.19
CA GLU A 191 8.58 -10.99 -14.44
C GLU A 191 9.74 -11.07 -15.46
N ASP A 192 9.67 -10.29 -16.53
CA ASP A 192 10.72 -10.23 -17.55
C ASP A 192 12.03 -9.69 -16.99
N GLU A 193 11.95 -8.63 -16.17
CA GLU A 193 13.12 -8.01 -15.56
C GLU A 193 13.71 -8.82 -14.39
N ALA A 194 12.89 -9.59 -13.68
CA ALA A 194 13.31 -10.38 -12.53
C ALA A 194 14.11 -11.64 -12.89
N GLY A 195 13.99 -12.11 -14.10
CA GLY A 195 14.50 -13.42 -14.49
C GLY A 195 13.77 -14.60 -13.83
N SER A 196 13.97 -15.80 -14.31
CA SER A 196 13.12 -16.97 -14.03
C SER A 196 12.89 -17.30 -12.55
N THR A 197 13.94 -17.19 -11.71
CA THR A 197 13.85 -17.54 -10.30
C THR A 197 13.00 -16.52 -9.52
N MET A 198 13.18 -15.24 -9.78
CA MET A 198 12.44 -14.19 -9.10
C MET A 198 11.04 -13.99 -9.70
N ALA A 199 10.86 -14.25 -10.98
CA ALA A 199 9.53 -14.33 -11.61
C ALA A 199 8.67 -15.41 -10.92
N ALA A 200 9.23 -16.59 -10.66
CA ALA A 200 8.53 -17.63 -9.88
C ALA A 200 8.21 -17.21 -8.44
N PHE A 201 9.06 -16.38 -7.82
CA PHE A 201 8.81 -15.80 -6.50
C PHE A 201 7.63 -14.82 -6.55
N ILE A 202 7.64 -13.88 -7.49
CA ILE A 202 6.59 -12.88 -7.69
C ILE A 202 5.26 -13.58 -7.95
N GLU A 203 5.23 -14.54 -8.87
CA GLU A 203 4.04 -15.32 -9.20
C GLU A 203 3.46 -16.01 -7.96
N LYS A 204 4.26 -16.78 -7.25
CA LYS A 204 3.80 -17.61 -6.12
C LYS A 204 3.38 -16.82 -4.89
N TYR A 205 4.12 -15.77 -4.55
CA TYR A 205 3.96 -15.08 -3.26
C TYR A 205 3.24 -13.73 -3.35
N VAL A 206 3.03 -13.24 -4.55
CA VAL A 206 2.39 -11.94 -4.80
C VAL A 206 1.20 -12.08 -5.73
N ARG A 207 1.41 -12.47 -6.98
CA ARG A 207 0.38 -12.46 -8.01
C ARG A 207 -0.73 -13.46 -7.76
N GLN A 208 -0.40 -14.71 -7.48
CA GLN A 208 -1.40 -15.75 -7.22
C GLN A 208 -2.30 -15.42 -6.01
N PRO A 209 -1.80 -15.05 -4.82
CA PRO A 209 -2.66 -14.65 -3.72
C PRO A 209 -3.61 -13.49 -4.05
N VAL A 210 -3.13 -12.49 -4.80
CA VAL A 210 -3.99 -11.37 -5.23
C VAL A 210 -5.07 -11.85 -6.19
N ALA A 211 -4.72 -12.69 -7.15
CA ALA A 211 -5.65 -13.27 -8.12
C ALA A 211 -6.70 -14.16 -7.44
N GLU A 212 -6.31 -14.95 -6.45
CA GLU A 212 -7.22 -15.79 -5.65
C GLU A 212 -8.26 -14.95 -4.91
N ILE A 213 -7.85 -13.86 -4.24
CA ILE A 213 -8.77 -12.94 -3.55
C ILE A 213 -9.72 -12.28 -4.55
N SER A 214 -9.21 -11.80 -5.69
CA SER A 214 -10.03 -11.19 -6.73
C SER A 214 -10.99 -12.19 -7.40
N ALA A 215 -10.59 -13.46 -7.51
CA ALA A 215 -11.47 -14.51 -8.03
C ALA A 215 -12.59 -14.88 -7.05
N PHE A 216 -12.35 -14.79 -5.74
CA PHE A 216 -13.35 -15.07 -4.72
C PHE A 216 -14.58 -14.16 -4.84
N GLU A 217 -14.37 -12.88 -5.11
CA GLU A 217 -15.46 -11.92 -5.34
C GLU A 217 -16.39 -12.35 -6.48
N ARG A 218 -15.83 -12.93 -7.54
CA ARG A 218 -16.61 -13.41 -8.70
C ARG A 218 -17.38 -14.71 -8.44
N ILE A 219 -16.86 -15.55 -7.58
CA ILE A 219 -17.48 -16.84 -7.25
C ILE A 219 -18.73 -16.62 -6.37
N VAL A 220 -18.68 -15.65 -5.46
CA VAL A 220 -19.75 -15.45 -4.47
C VAL A 220 -20.98 -14.80 -5.08
N ASP A 221 -20.86 -13.90 -6.03
CA ASP A 221 -21.99 -13.10 -6.54
C ASP A 221 -22.52 -13.51 -7.92
N GLY A 222 -21.75 -14.21 -8.72
CA GLY A 222 -22.12 -14.53 -10.10
C GLY A 222 -22.42 -13.32 -11.00
N ASP A 223 -22.35 -12.12 -10.45
CA ASP A 223 -22.56 -10.84 -11.14
C ASP A 223 -21.33 -9.94 -10.96
N PRO A 224 -20.52 -9.73 -12.02
CA PRO A 224 -19.34 -8.88 -11.96
C PRO A 224 -19.61 -7.41 -11.59
N LYS A 225 -20.89 -6.97 -11.67
CA LYS A 225 -21.32 -5.61 -11.33
C LYS A 225 -21.68 -5.46 -9.86
N ARG A 226 -21.93 -6.54 -9.15
CA ARG A 226 -22.19 -6.52 -7.72
C ARG A 226 -20.86 -6.72 -6.99
N ARG A 227 -20.20 -5.64 -6.66
CA ARG A 227 -19.07 -5.63 -5.71
C ARG A 227 -19.57 -5.81 -4.27
N ASN A 228 -20.42 -6.78 -4.03
CA ASN A 228 -20.80 -7.13 -2.69
C ASN A 228 -19.73 -8.07 -2.17
N LEU A 229 -18.75 -7.53 -1.45
CA LEU A 229 -18.10 -8.29 -0.41
C LEU A 229 -19.21 -8.87 0.46
N VAL A 230 -19.50 -10.14 0.25
CA VAL A 230 -20.41 -10.85 1.13
C VAL A 230 -19.64 -11.00 2.44
N LEU A 231 -19.77 -9.99 3.32
CA LEU A 231 -19.37 -10.08 4.71
C LEU A 231 -20.32 -11.02 5.44
N LEU A 232 -20.47 -12.24 4.88
CA LEU A 232 -21.32 -13.26 5.43
C LEU A 232 -20.83 -13.61 6.81
N ASN A 233 -21.60 -13.23 7.82
CA ASN A 233 -21.35 -13.60 9.21
C ASN A 233 -19.99 -13.17 9.77
N LEU A 234 -19.38 -12.12 9.20
CA LEU A 234 -18.21 -11.52 9.84
C LEU A 234 -18.65 -10.88 11.16
N ALA A 235 -18.10 -11.34 12.26
CA ALA A 235 -18.33 -10.76 13.56
C ALA A 235 -17.00 -10.44 14.26
N THR A 236 -16.98 -9.33 14.98
CA THR A 236 -15.87 -8.93 15.82
C THR A 236 -16.34 -8.76 17.25
N LYS A 237 -15.59 -9.30 18.19
CA LYS A 237 -15.90 -9.23 19.62
C LYS A 237 -14.63 -8.94 20.40
N LEU A 238 -14.74 -8.04 21.37
CA LEU A 238 -13.68 -7.77 22.34
C LEU A 238 -14.19 -8.13 23.73
N GLU A 239 -13.52 -9.06 24.41
CA GLU A 239 -13.79 -9.49 25.77
C GLU A 239 -12.50 -9.37 26.57
N GLY A 240 -12.44 -8.42 27.50
CA GLY A 240 -11.19 -8.05 28.17
C GLY A 240 -10.12 -7.67 27.13
N ASN A 241 -9.00 -8.37 27.15
CA ASN A 241 -7.91 -8.14 26.17
C ASN A 241 -7.99 -9.07 24.95
N GLN A 242 -9.02 -9.89 24.82
CA GLN A 242 -9.14 -10.83 23.71
C GLN A 242 -10.02 -10.28 22.60
N LEU A 243 -9.43 -9.99 21.46
CA LEU A 243 -10.12 -9.68 20.20
C LEU A 243 -10.39 -11.00 19.47
N SER A 244 -11.65 -11.26 19.16
CA SER A 244 -12.07 -12.39 18.31
C SER A 244 -12.64 -11.86 17.00
N ILE A 245 -12.16 -12.41 15.88
CA ILE A 245 -12.68 -12.17 14.53
C ILE A 245 -13.19 -13.52 14.03
N SER A 246 -14.47 -13.61 13.71
CA SER A 246 -15.09 -14.84 13.24
C SER A 246 -15.78 -14.66 11.90
N LEU A 247 -15.71 -15.69 11.07
CA LEU A 247 -16.41 -15.81 9.79
C LEU A 247 -16.90 -17.26 9.64
N GLY A 248 -18.20 -17.48 9.82
CA GLY A 248 -18.75 -18.82 9.93
C GLY A 248 -18.06 -19.59 11.06
N ASP A 249 -17.55 -20.77 10.76
CA ASP A 249 -16.85 -21.64 11.72
C ASP A 249 -15.39 -21.22 11.99
N PHE A 250 -14.85 -20.31 11.19
CA PHE A 250 -13.50 -19.80 11.39
C PHE A 250 -13.49 -18.75 12.50
N VAL A 251 -12.61 -18.92 13.50
CA VAL A 251 -12.40 -17.95 14.56
C VAL A 251 -10.92 -17.69 14.75
N ARG A 252 -10.52 -16.44 14.57
CA ARG A 252 -9.19 -15.95 14.93
C ARG A 252 -9.27 -15.22 16.27
N ARG A 253 -8.47 -15.62 17.24
CA ARG A 253 -8.32 -14.97 18.53
C ARG A 253 -6.97 -14.29 18.62
N ILE A 254 -6.97 -13.07 19.13
CA ILE A 254 -5.78 -12.22 19.25
C ILE A 254 -5.76 -11.67 20.67
N GLU A 255 -4.72 -12.00 21.42
CA GLU A 255 -4.47 -11.38 22.71
C GLU A 255 -3.89 -9.99 22.48
N ARG A 256 -4.51 -8.97 23.08
CA ARG A 256 -4.15 -7.57 22.85
C ARG A 256 -3.39 -7.00 24.04
N HIS A 257 -2.36 -6.26 23.73
CA HIS A 257 -1.55 -5.49 24.67
C HIS A 257 -1.36 -4.10 24.10
N GLU A 258 -2.30 -3.19 24.36
CA GLU A 258 -2.30 -1.86 23.77
C GLU A 258 -0.99 -1.11 24.05
N ASP A 259 -0.42 -0.52 23.00
CA ASP A 259 0.74 0.35 23.09
C ASP A 259 0.30 1.80 22.85
N PRO A 260 0.23 2.63 23.90
CA PRO A 260 -0.20 4.01 23.76
C PRO A 260 0.66 4.86 22.82
N SER A 261 1.91 4.48 22.58
CA SER A 261 2.78 5.17 21.63
C SER A 261 2.28 5.07 20.18
N LEU A 262 1.41 4.10 19.89
CA LEU A 262 0.79 3.91 18.58
C LEU A 262 -0.53 4.70 18.45
N SER A 263 -1.00 5.39 19.48
CA SER A 263 -2.22 6.20 19.42
C SER A 263 -2.03 7.55 18.73
N SER A 264 -0.80 8.06 18.69
CA SER A 264 -0.48 9.23 17.89
C SER A 264 -0.58 8.84 16.41
N GLU A 265 -1.39 9.56 15.67
CA GLU A 265 -1.32 9.55 14.20
C GLU A 265 0.13 9.84 13.87
N GLY A 266 0.80 8.85 13.31
CA GLY A 266 2.19 9.02 12.96
C GLY A 266 2.28 10.04 11.83
N ASP A 267 2.43 11.29 12.18
CA ASP A 267 3.16 12.24 11.38
C ASP A 267 4.60 11.70 11.37
N GLY A 268 4.84 10.77 10.45
CA GLY A 268 6.20 10.37 10.10
C GLY A 268 6.85 11.53 9.40
N GLU A 269 7.24 12.53 10.16
CA GLU A 269 8.36 13.37 9.79
C GLU A 269 9.60 12.50 9.96
N ASP A 270 9.93 11.77 8.90
CA ASP A 270 11.28 11.24 8.74
C ASP A 270 12.20 12.44 8.47
N ASP A 271 12.95 12.85 9.50
CA ASP A 271 14.14 13.69 9.42
C ASP A 271 15.27 13.04 8.58
#